data_6ee6b64c77991316515b460abea44816
#
_entry.id   6ee6b64c77991316515b460abea44816
#
_cell.length_a   1.000
_cell.length_b   1.000
_cell.length_c   1.000
_cell.angle_alpha   90.00
_cell.angle_beta   90.00
_cell.angle_gamma   90.00
#
_symmetry.space_group_name_H-M   'P 1'
#
loop_
_entity.id
_entity.type
_entity.pdbx_description
1 polymer ?
#
loop_
_entity_poly.entity_id
_entity_poly.type
_entity_poly.pdbx_seq_one_letter_code
_entity_poly.pdbx_strand_id
1 'polypeptide(L)'
;VTVASSPCFSAQDAWPGIKPEVLAGFQQQLSDDFQRTVERFLALQTMGTETARQDARTLKQTVLSLPMPDVEVLNGGLEILKTIDLREPLASLALPHLRIYGYLDGLVPRKVVPLLDNLWPESQSMVVAKAAHAPFISHPGEFCSALSAFIRAVPTTP
;
A
#
# COMPACT_ATOMS: atom_id res chain seq x y z
N VAL A 1 -7.16 9.85 -4.55
CA VAL A 1 -7.31 8.39 -4.37
C VAL A 1 -6.04 7.83 -3.78
N THR A 2 -6.14 6.94 -2.80
CA THR A 2 -5.03 6.16 -2.27
C THR A 2 -5.28 4.66 -2.47
N VAL A 3 -4.22 3.90 -2.67
CA VAL A 3 -4.29 2.46 -2.92
C VAL A 3 -3.36 1.75 -1.95
N ALA A 4 -3.87 0.76 -1.24
CA ALA A 4 -3.10 -0.06 -0.31
C ALA A 4 -2.20 0.78 0.61
N SER A 5 -2.75 1.87 1.16
CA SER A 5 -2.01 2.88 1.91
C SER A 5 -2.55 3.06 3.32
N SER A 6 -1.67 3.40 4.26
CA SER A 6 -2.00 3.73 5.63
C SER A 6 -1.35 5.06 6.02
N PRO A 7 -2.03 5.93 6.78
CA PRO A 7 -1.45 7.18 7.28
C PRO A 7 -0.37 6.95 8.36
N CYS A 8 -0.36 5.79 8.97
CA CYS A 8 0.66 5.31 9.87
C CYS A 8 1.00 3.86 9.47
N PHE A 9 2.17 3.66 8.87
CA PHE A 9 2.54 2.36 8.31
C PHE A 9 3.07 1.40 9.38
N SER A 10 3.78 1.94 10.37
CA SER A 10 4.26 1.16 11.51
C SER A 10 3.13 0.81 12.47
N ALA A 11 3.16 -0.42 12.99
CA ALA A 11 2.27 -0.85 14.06
C ALA A 11 2.53 -0.03 15.34
N GLN A 12 1.46 0.42 15.96
CA GLN A 12 1.46 1.08 17.27
C GLN A 12 0.36 0.44 18.12
N ASP A 13 0.26 0.77 19.42
CA ASP A 13 -0.59 0.10 20.42
C ASP A 13 -1.97 -0.35 19.92
N ALA A 14 -2.79 0.58 19.43
CA ALA A 14 -4.13 0.29 18.90
C ALA A 14 -4.20 0.38 17.36
N TRP A 15 -3.07 0.60 16.66
CA TRP A 15 -3.02 0.77 15.22
C TRP A 15 -2.34 -0.41 14.52
N PRO A 16 -3.03 -1.12 13.63
CA PRO A 16 -2.46 -2.23 12.88
C PRO A 16 -1.52 -1.72 11.79
N GLY A 17 -0.34 -2.30 11.69
CA GLY A 17 0.68 -1.95 10.71
C GLY A 17 1.80 -2.98 10.71
N ILE A 18 2.89 -2.66 10.04
CA ILE A 18 4.10 -3.47 10.06
C ILE A 18 4.87 -3.20 11.36
N LYS A 19 5.27 -4.26 12.02
CA LYS A 19 6.05 -4.13 13.27
C LYS A 19 7.38 -3.44 13.01
N PRO A 20 7.81 -2.50 13.89
CA PRO A 20 9.07 -1.76 13.70
C PRO A 20 10.30 -2.64 13.52
N GLU A 21 10.36 -3.77 14.21
CA GLU A 21 11.45 -4.74 14.09
C GLU A 21 11.49 -5.42 12.71
N VAL A 22 10.34 -5.59 12.05
CA VAL A 22 10.26 -6.14 10.68
C VAL A 22 10.81 -5.12 9.67
N LEU A 23 10.48 -3.83 9.84
CA LEU A 23 11.05 -2.76 9.01
C LEU A 23 12.56 -2.63 9.19
N ALA A 24 13.04 -2.69 10.44
CA ALA A 24 14.48 -2.65 10.73
C ALA A 24 15.23 -3.85 10.11
N GLY A 25 14.65 -5.06 10.21
CA GLY A 25 15.21 -6.24 9.56
C GLY A 25 15.24 -6.12 8.03
N PHE A 26 14.24 -5.48 7.43
CA PHE A 26 14.21 -5.22 6.00
C PHE A 26 15.28 -4.22 5.57
N GLN A 27 15.51 -3.14 6.34
CA GLN A 27 16.59 -2.18 6.10
C GLN A 27 17.96 -2.87 6.12
N GLN A 28 18.21 -3.74 7.11
CA GLN A 28 19.45 -4.50 7.18
C GLN A 28 19.64 -5.40 5.95
N GLN A 29 18.59 -6.14 5.57
CA GLN A 29 18.64 -7.02 4.40
C GLN A 29 18.86 -6.27 3.08
N LEU A 30 18.35 -5.04 2.94
CA LEU A 30 18.62 -4.20 1.77
C LEU A 30 20.10 -3.85 1.65
N SER A 31 20.77 -3.59 2.77
CA SER A 31 22.20 -3.30 2.80
C SER A 31 23.06 -4.52 2.51
N ASP A 32 22.61 -5.71 2.93
CA ASP A 32 23.36 -6.96 2.80
C ASP A 32 23.20 -7.59 1.39
N ASP A 33 21.98 -7.63 0.86
CA ASP A 33 21.63 -8.21 -0.45
C ASP A 33 20.40 -7.49 -1.03
N PHE A 34 20.67 -6.39 -1.70
CA PHE A 34 19.65 -5.52 -2.29
C PHE A 34 18.71 -6.27 -3.24
N GLN A 35 19.26 -6.94 -4.25
CA GLN A 35 18.45 -7.55 -5.30
C GLN A 35 17.50 -8.61 -4.73
N ARG A 36 18.02 -9.50 -3.91
CA ARG A 36 17.24 -10.57 -3.29
C ARG A 36 16.14 -10.02 -2.37
N THR A 37 16.46 -8.94 -1.64
CA THR A 37 15.50 -8.30 -0.73
C THR A 37 14.35 -7.66 -1.50
N VAL A 38 14.65 -6.93 -2.59
CA VAL A 38 13.62 -6.35 -3.48
C VAL A 38 12.77 -7.45 -4.12
N GLU A 39 13.38 -8.52 -4.63
CA GLU A 39 12.64 -9.65 -5.22
C GLU A 39 11.66 -10.29 -4.22
N ARG A 40 12.08 -10.47 -2.97
CA ARG A 40 11.21 -11.00 -1.90
C ARG A 40 10.07 -10.03 -1.56
N PHE A 41 10.37 -8.73 -1.51
CA PHE A 41 9.36 -7.70 -1.27
C PHE A 41 8.30 -7.67 -2.37
N LEU A 42 8.70 -7.74 -3.64
CA LEU A 42 7.76 -7.79 -4.78
C LEU A 42 6.86 -9.04 -4.73
N ALA A 43 7.42 -10.18 -4.29
CA ALA A 43 6.63 -11.40 -4.12
C ALA A 43 5.60 -11.28 -2.96
N LEU A 44 5.93 -10.57 -1.88
CA LEU A 44 5.00 -10.33 -0.77
C LEU A 44 3.78 -9.50 -1.19
N GLN A 45 3.94 -8.58 -2.14
CA GLN A 45 2.84 -7.71 -2.59
C GLN A 45 1.69 -8.47 -3.29
N THR A 46 1.95 -9.65 -3.81
CA THR A 46 0.97 -10.46 -4.54
C THR A 46 0.57 -11.73 -3.81
N MET A 47 1.17 -11.99 -2.65
CA MET A 47 0.99 -13.23 -1.92
C MET A 47 -0.47 -13.47 -1.52
N GLY A 48 -0.96 -14.68 -1.79
CA GLY A 48 -2.32 -15.10 -1.44
C GLY A 48 -3.34 -14.92 -2.57
N THR A 49 -3.03 -14.20 -3.65
CA THR A 49 -3.91 -14.10 -4.83
C THR A 49 -3.83 -15.34 -5.71
N GLU A 50 -4.87 -15.58 -6.52
CA GLU A 50 -4.88 -16.70 -7.49
C GLU A 50 -3.77 -16.56 -8.54
N THR A 51 -3.44 -15.33 -8.90
CA THR A 51 -2.43 -14.96 -9.90
C THR A 51 -1.06 -14.61 -9.30
N ALA A 52 -0.85 -14.85 -8.01
CA ALA A 52 0.32 -14.39 -7.25
C ALA A 52 1.67 -14.60 -7.95
N ARG A 53 1.89 -15.77 -8.54
CA ARG A 53 3.16 -16.09 -9.23
C ARG A 53 3.34 -15.26 -10.51
N GLN A 54 2.27 -15.09 -11.29
CA GLN A 54 2.31 -14.31 -12.52
C GLN A 54 2.48 -12.82 -12.21
N ASP A 55 1.74 -12.31 -11.24
CA ASP A 55 1.78 -10.91 -10.83
C ASP A 55 3.16 -10.56 -10.24
N ALA A 56 3.73 -11.41 -9.37
CA ALA A 56 5.09 -11.25 -8.86
C ALA A 56 6.13 -11.24 -9.98
N ARG A 57 5.97 -12.10 -10.99
CA ARG A 57 6.87 -12.14 -12.15
C ARG A 57 6.79 -10.85 -12.97
N THR A 58 5.59 -10.36 -13.22
CA THR A 58 5.35 -9.11 -13.95
C THR A 58 5.96 -7.92 -13.20
N LEU A 59 5.68 -7.80 -11.89
CA LEU A 59 6.26 -6.77 -11.03
C LEU A 59 7.79 -6.82 -11.05
N LYS A 60 8.36 -8.01 -10.85
CA LYS A 60 9.82 -8.21 -10.87
C LYS A 60 10.43 -7.77 -12.20
N GLN A 61 9.86 -8.20 -13.32
CA GLN A 61 10.35 -7.83 -14.66
C GLN A 61 10.28 -6.32 -14.87
N THR A 62 9.20 -5.67 -14.48
CA THR A 62 9.01 -4.22 -14.65
C THR A 62 9.95 -3.44 -13.75
N VAL A 63 10.02 -3.75 -12.46
CA VAL A 63 10.82 -2.98 -11.49
C VAL A 63 12.32 -3.18 -11.72
N LEU A 64 12.78 -4.41 -11.95
CA LEU A 64 14.21 -4.69 -12.15
C LEU A 64 14.73 -4.33 -13.56
N SER A 65 13.86 -3.95 -14.50
CA SER A 65 14.28 -3.37 -15.78
C SER A 65 14.65 -1.89 -15.68
N LEU A 66 14.28 -1.23 -14.58
CA LEU A 66 14.63 0.16 -14.32
C LEU A 66 16.01 0.26 -13.68
N PRO A 67 16.67 1.43 -13.77
CA PRO A 67 17.93 1.66 -13.06
C PRO A 67 17.78 1.36 -11.57
N MET A 68 18.78 0.71 -10.99
CA MET A 68 18.80 0.40 -9.57
C MET A 68 18.82 1.70 -8.77
N PRO A 69 17.90 1.89 -7.81
CA PRO A 69 17.91 3.07 -6.95
C PRO A 69 19.09 2.97 -5.96
N ASP A 70 19.52 4.15 -5.49
CA ASP A 70 20.52 4.23 -4.43
C ASP A 70 19.95 3.63 -3.12
N VAL A 71 20.76 2.85 -2.42
CA VAL A 71 20.39 2.22 -1.14
C VAL A 71 20.04 3.27 -0.09
N GLU A 72 20.72 4.43 -0.08
CA GLU A 72 20.42 5.54 0.85
C GLU A 72 19.03 6.12 0.60
N VAL A 73 18.63 6.26 -0.67
CA VAL A 73 17.29 6.75 -1.05
C VAL A 73 16.20 5.76 -0.56
N LEU A 74 16.42 4.46 -0.70
CA LEU A 74 15.49 3.45 -0.20
C LEU A 74 15.42 3.45 1.33
N ASN A 75 16.54 3.55 2.00
CA ASN A 75 16.60 3.65 3.46
C ASN A 75 15.87 4.91 3.95
N GLY A 76 16.00 6.04 3.26
CA GLY A 76 15.23 7.25 3.52
C GLY A 76 13.72 7.02 3.40
N GLY A 77 13.28 6.32 2.34
CA GLY A 77 11.88 5.92 2.16
C GLY A 77 11.36 5.02 3.27
N LEU A 78 12.17 4.05 3.71
CA LEU A 78 11.81 3.15 4.82
C LEU A 78 11.74 3.89 6.16
N GLU A 79 12.60 4.87 6.38
CA GLU A 79 12.54 5.72 7.58
C GLU A 79 11.27 6.57 7.61
N ILE A 80 10.85 7.11 6.46
CA ILE A 80 9.55 7.79 6.31
C ILE A 80 8.41 6.83 6.70
N LEU A 81 8.37 5.62 6.16
CA LEU A 81 7.34 4.63 6.49
C LEU A 81 7.35 4.25 7.98
N LYS A 82 8.51 4.25 8.61
CA LYS A 82 8.67 3.90 10.02
C LYS A 82 8.22 5.00 10.97
N THR A 83 8.43 6.27 10.61
CA THR A 83 8.33 7.41 11.54
C THR A 83 7.12 8.31 11.29
N ILE A 84 6.62 8.37 10.06
CA ILE A 84 5.55 9.32 9.70
C ILE A 84 4.18 8.83 10.19
N ASP A 85 3.47 9.72 10.85
CA ASP A 85 2.08 9.55 11.27
C ASP A 85 1.24 10.72 10.76
N LEU A 86 0.36 10.43 9.82
CA LEU A 86 -0.53 11.39 9.18
C LEU A 86 -1.99 11.26 9.66
N ARG A 87 -2.26 10.53 10.75
CA ARG A 87 -3.62 10.31 11.22
C ARG A 87 -4.33 11.61 11.63
N GLU A 88 -3.64 12.47 12.35
CA GLU A 88 -4.17 13.77 12.77
C GLU A 88 -4.42 14.72 11.58
N PRO A 89 -3.47 14.94 10.65
CA PRO A 89 -3.71 15.75 9.46
C PRO A 89 -4.85 15.24 8.58
N LEU A 90 -5.03 13.92 8.46
CA LEU A 90 -6.13 13.34 7.66
C LEU A 90 -7.51 13.66 8.20
N ALA A 91 -7.68 13.75 9.51
CA ALA A 91 -8.97 14.05 10.13
C ALA A 91 -9.54 15.41 9.69
N SER A 92 -8.68 16.34 9.25
CA SER A 92 -9.06 17.67 8.76
C SER A 92 -9.12 17.79 7.23
N LEU A 93 -8.85 16.72 6.51
CA LEU A 93 -8.79 16.75 5.04
C LEU A 93 -10.20 16.77 4.42
N ALA A 94 -10.62 17.93 3.91
CA ALA A 94 -11.93 18.17 3.32
C ALA A 94 -11.94 17.98 1.79
N LEU A 95 -11.32 16.93 1.28
CA LEU A 95 -11.28 16.60 -0.14
C LEU A 95 -12.03 15.30 -0.42
N PRO A 96 -12.77 15.20 -1.55
CA PRO A 96 -13.30 13.91 -1.99
C PRO A 96 -12.18 12.88 -2.06
N HIS A 97 -12.32 11.77 -1.35
CA HIS A 97 -11.26 10.77 -1.29
C HIS A 97 -11.79 9.34 -1.36
N LEU A 98 -11.15 8.52 -2.19
CA LEU A 98 -11.37 7.09 -2.29
C LEU A 98 -10.13 6.34 -1.82
N ARG A 99 -10.32 5.36 -0.95
CA ARG A 99 -9.29 4.45 -0.44
C ARG A 99 -9.58 3.03 -0.95
N ILE A 100 -8.66 2.43 -1.70
CA ILE A 100 -8.81 1.07 -2.24
C ILE A 100 -7.80 0.14 -1.58
N TYR A 101 -8.27 -1.01 -1.09
CA TYR A 101 -7.47 -2.00 -0.36
C TYR A 101 -7.64 -3.39 -0.94
N GLY A 102 -6.63 -4.25 -0.74
CA GLY A 102 -6.75 -5.68 -0.92
C GLY A 102 -7.07 -6.39 0.40
N TYR A 103 -8.02 -7.32 0.38
CA TYR A 103 -8.39 -8.10 1.58
C TYR A 103 -7.23 -8.97 2.11
N LEU A 104 -6.37 -9.46 1.20
CA LEU A 104 -5.24 -10.33 1.48
C LEU A 104 -3.93 -9.55 1.70
N ASP A 105 -3.99 -8.21 1.77
CA ASP A 105 -2.82 -7.36 1.93
C ASP A 105 -2.11 -7.63 3.25
N GLY A 106 -0.86 -8.09 3.17
CA GLY A 106 0.01 -8.35 4.32
C GLY A 106 0.84 -7.14 4.76
N LEU A 107 0.91 -6.08 3.92
CA LEU A 107 1.67 -4.86 4.22
C LEU A 107 0.78 -3.79 4.86
N VAL A 108 -0.41 -3.60 4.34
CA VAL A 108 -1.44 -2.72 4.93
C VAL A 108 -2.63 -3.58 5.37
N PRO A 109 -2.67 -4.02 6.63
CA PRO A 109 -3.70 -4.94 7.09
C PRO A 109 -5.11 -4.35 6.94
N ARG A 110 -6.06 -5.14 6.45
CA ARG A 110 -7.48 -4.72 6.31
C ARG A 110 -8.11 -4.14 7.58
N LYS A 111 -7.55 -4.44 8.75
CA LYS A 111 -7.98 -3.88 10.04
C LYS A 111 -7.82 -2.36 10.11
N VAL A 112 -6.99 -1.75 9.25
CA VAL A 112 -6.85 -0.29 9.10
C VAL A 112 -8.14 0.34 8.57
N VAL A 113 -8.89 -0.36 7.72
CA VAL A 113 -10.05 0.20 7.00
C VAL A 113 -11.12 0.75 7.96
N PRO A 114 -11.69 -0.03 8.91
CA PRO A 114 -12.69 0.48 9.82
C PRO A 114 -12.17 1.60 10.74
N LEU A 115 -10.87 1.59 11.07
CA LEU A 115 -10.27 2.68 11.86
C LEU A 115 -10.23 3.97 11.06
N LEU A 116 -9.92 3.89 9.76
CA LEU A 116 -9.93 5.04 8.87
C LEU A 116 -11.34 5.48 8.50
N ASP A 117 -12.31 4.58 8.41
CA ASP A 117 -13.72 4.95 8.22
C ASP A 117 -14.23 5.81 9.40
N ASN A 118 -13.79 5.49 10.63
CA ASN A 118 -14.11 6.29 11.82
C ASN A 118 -13.33 7.61 11.88
N LEU A 119 -12.03 7.59 11.53
CA LEU A 119 -11.17 8.78 11.57
C LEU A 119 -11.53 9.77 10.46
N TRP A 120 -11.97 9.26 9.33
CA TRP A 120 -12.19 10.04 8.11
C TRP A 120 -13.50 9.64 7.41
N PRO A 121 -14.66 9.94 8.05
CA PRO A 121 -15.98 9.47 7.60
C PRO A 121 -16.39 10.00 6.23
N GLU A 122 -15.87 11.15 5.81
CA GLU A 122 -16.14 11.73 4.49
C GLU A 122 -15.44 10.99 3.34
N SER A 123 -14.47 10.11 3.64
CA SER A 123 -13.79 9.32 2.62
C SER A 123 -14.55 8.03 2.31
N GLN A 124 -14.49 7.60 1.06
CA GLN A 124 -15.02 6.32 0.64
C GLN A 124 -13.95 5.23 0.75
N SER A 125 -14.34 4.01 1.13
CA SER A 125 -13.45 2.87 1.15
C SER A 125 -13.97 1.72 0.31
N MET A 126 -13.05 0.98 -0.32
CA MET A 126 -13.33 -0.25 -1.06
C MET A 126 -12.28 -1.31 -0.73
N VAL A 127 -12.72 -2.53 -0.45
CA VAL A 127 -11.84 -3.68 -0.21
C VAL A 127 -12.10 -4.72 -1.29
N VAL A 128 -11.09 -5.00 -2.12
CA VAL A 128 -11.14 -6.03 -3.16
C VAL A 128 -10.88 -7.39 -2.51
N ALA A 129 -11.89 -8.26 -2.50
CA ALA A 129 -11.93 -9.47 -1.66
C ALA A 129 -10.79 -10.47 -1.89
N LYS A 130 -10.30 -10.60 -3.13
CA LYS A 130 -9.25 -11.56 -3.50
C LYS A 130 -7.91 -10.92 -3.85
N ALA A 131 -7.79 -9.59 -3.68
CA ALA A 131 -6.56 -8.85 -3.96
C ALA A 131 -5.65 -8.78 -2.73
N ALA A 132 -4.35 -8.67 -2.98
CA ALA A 132 -3.31 -8.34 -2.02
C ALA A 132 -2.93 -6.85 -2.13
N HIS A 133 -1.66 -6.49 -1.94
CA HIS A 133 -1.19 -5.09 -1.92
C HIS A 133 -1.29 -4.36 -3.26
N ALA A 134 -1.38 -5.08 -4.39
CA ALA A 134 -1.47 -4.51 -5.72
C ALA A 134 -2.80 -4.87 -6.43
N PRO A 135 -3.97 -4.37 -5.94
CA PRO A 135 -5.28 -4.68 -6.53
C PRO A 135 -5.40 -4.24 -7.99
N PHE A 136 -4.68 -3.19 -8.39
CA PHE A 136 -4.65 -2.69 -9.76
C PHE A 136 -3.94 -3.65 -10.74
N ILE A 137 -3.13 -4.59 -10.26
CA ILE A 137 -2.47 -5.63 -11.06
C ILE A 137 -3.34 -6.90 -11.09
N SER A 138 -3.70 -7.41 -9.91
CA SER A 138 -4.40 -8.69 -9.80
C SER A 138 -5.88 -8.61 -10.17
N HIS A 139 -6.53 -7.44 -9.97
CA HIS A 139 -7.96 -7.23 -10.17
C HIS A 139 -8.24 -5.91 -10.93
N PRO A 140 -7.64 -5.70 -12.12
CA PRO A 140 -7.73 -4.43 -12.85
C PRO A 140 -9.16 -4.01 -13.19
N GLY A 141 -10.05 -4.96 -13.48
CA GLY A 141 -11.46 -4.68 -13.81
C GLY A 141 -12.22 -4.05 -12.63
N GLU A 142 -12.15 -4.66 -11.45
CA GLU A 142 -12.77 -4.12 -10.22
C GLU A 142 -12.16 -2.78 -9.83
N PHE A 143 -10.83 -2.70 -9.86
CA PHE A 143 -10.08 -1.49 -9.53
C PHE A 143 -10.45 -0.31 -10.45
N CYS A 144 -10.40 -0.50 -11.77
CA CYS A 144 -10.72 0.54 -12.75
C CYS A 144 -12.19 0.96 -12.69
N SER A 145 -13.11 0.02 -12.40
CA SER A 145 -14.54 0.33 -12.25
C SER A 145 -14.79 1.24 -11.05
N ALA A 146 -14.20 0.94 -9.89
CA ALA A 146 -14.33 1.76 -8.71
C ALA A 146 -13.71 3.15 -8.89
N LEU A 147 -12.49 3.21 -9.44
CA LEU A 147 -11.80 4.46 -9.73
C LEU A 147 -12.59 5.34 -10.70
N SER A 148 -13.11 4.76 -11.78
CA SER A 148 -13.89 5.49 -12.78
C SER A 148 -15.23 5.98 -12.23
N ALA A 149 -15.90 5.20 -11.38
CA ALA A 149 -17.12 5.60 -10.71
C ALA A 149 -16.88 6.79 -9.78
N PHE A 150 -15.82 6.73 -8.97
CA PHE A 150 -15.44 7.81 -8.08
C PHE A 150 -15.10 9.11 -8.83
N ILE A 151 -14.27 9.03 -9.88
CA ILE A 151 -13.90 10.22 -10.68
C ILE A 151 -15.14 10.88 -11.29
N ARG A 152 -16.11 10.09 -11.79
CA ARG A 152 -17.35 10.65 -12.33
C ARG A 152 -18.28 11.26 -11.29
N ALA A 153 -18.21 10.80 -10.05
CA ALA A 153 -19.03 11.31 -8.95
C ALA A 153 -18.48 12.58 -8.29
N VAL A 154 -17.17 12.83 -8.44
CA VAL A 154 -16.54 14.05 -7.91
C VAL A 154 -17.01 15.25 -8.74
N PRO A 155 -17.62 16.29 -8.12
CA PRO A 155 -18.02 17.51 -8.83
C PRO A 155 -16.79 18.16 -9.49
N THR A 156 -16.87 18.43 -10.77
CA THR A 156 -15.91 19.32 -11.43
C THR A 156 -16.21 20.73 -10.94
N THR A 157 -15.37 21.23 -10.06
CA THR A 157 -15.43 22.67 -9.71
C THR A 157 -15.13 23.48 -10.97
N PRO A 158 -15.97 24.46 -11.31
CA PRO A 158 -15.73 25.33 -12.48
C PRO A 158 -14.47 26.17 -12.31
#